data_c1fb9ab8a8713d2a667e961f61c0dbf2
#
_entry.id   c1fb9ab8a8713d2a667e961f61c0dbf2
#
_cell.length_a   1.000
_cell.length_b   1.000
_cell.length_c   1.000
_cell.angle_alpha   90.00
_cell.angle_beta   90.00
_cell.angle_gamma   90.00
#
_symmetry.space_group_name_H-M   'P 1'
#
loop_
_entity.id
_entity.type
_entity.pdbx_description
1 polymer ?
#
loop_
_entity_poly.entity_id
_entity_poly.type
_entity_poly.pdbx_seq_one_letter_code
_entity_poly.pdbx_strand_id
1 'polypeptide(L)'
;MRSQGYWLALLLGCSLNGAAHAKSLDQQVFQLQLVMDQIRLARSRGDLVGVCVESRRANNLVLDLLPALQLHRPGLNHAALQDRVLLGFDAC
;
A
#
# COMPACT_ATOMS: atom_id res chain seq x y z
N MET A 1 -0.26 -16.99 39.28
CA MET A 1 -0.26 -15.54 39.41
C MET A 1 0.61 -14.85 38.40
N ARG A 2 1.83 -15.29 38.28
CA ARG A 2 2.71 -14.70 37.23
C ARG A 2 2.16 -14.93 35.85
N SER A 3 1.54 -16.09 35.62
CA SER A 3 0.94 -16.41 34.34
C SER A 3 -0.15 -15.38 33.95
N GLN A 4 -0.89 -14.89 34.94
CA GLN A 4 -1.90 -13.88 34.68
C GLN A 4 -1.30 -12.58 34.21
N GLY A 5 -0.17 -12.18 34.77
CA GLY A 5 0.54 -11.00 34.31
C GLY A 5 1.02 -11.13 32.88
N TYR A 6 1.50 -12.30 32.53
CA TYR A 6 1.91 -12.55 31.15
C TYR A 6 0.75 -12.53 30.19
N TRP A 7 -0.38 -13.10 30.61
CA TRP A 7 -1.58 -13.07 29.78
C TRP A 7 -2.04 -11.63 29.51
N LEU A 8 -2.05 -10.82 30.53
CA LEU A 8 -2.41 -9.40 30.37
C LEU A 8 -1.46 -8.69 29.44
N ALA A 9 -0.17 -8.95 29.57
CA ALA A 9 0.82 -8.37 28.68
C ALA A 9 0.61 -8.81 27.23
N LEU A 10 0.28 -10.06 27.01
CA LEU A 10 -0.01 -10.58 25.68
C LEU A 10 -1.25 -9.93 25.08
N LEU A 11 -2.30 -9.77 25.87
CA LEU A 11 -3.51 -9.12 25.42
C LEU A 11 -3.26 -7.66 25.05
N LEU A 12 -2.52 -6.95 25.87
CA LEU A 12 -2.12 -5.58 25.57
C LEU A 12 -1.26 -5.50 24.32
N GLY A 13 -0.35 -6.46 24.15
CA GLY A 13 0.47 -6.56 22.96
C GLY A 13 -0.38 -6.74 21.70
N CYS A 14 -1.38 -7.59 21.76
CA CYS A 14 -2.30 -7.79 20.65
C CYS A 14 -3.07 -6.52 20.31
N SER A 15 -3.54 -5.79 21.32
CA SER A 15 -4.24 -4.53 21.12
C SER A 15 -3.33 -3.48 20.47
N LEU A 16 -2.10 -3.39 20.94
CA LEU A 16 -1.12 -2.48 20.36
C LEU A 16 -0.79 -2.86 18.91
N ASN A 17 -0.66 -4.15 18.64
CA ASN A 17 -0.43 -4.62 17.28
C ASN A 17 -1.59 -4.27 16.37
N GLY A 18 -2.82 -4.39 16.84
CA GLY A 18 -3.99 -3.98 16.08
C GLY A 18 -3.94 -2.50 15.74
N ALA A 19 -3.58 -1.65 16.69
CA ALA A 19 -3.42 -0.22 16.46
C ALA A 19 -2.24 0.07 15.53
N ALA A 20 -1.14 -0.68 15.67
CA ALA A 20 0.05 -0.51 14.83
C ALA A 20 -0.18 -0.92 13.38
N HIS A 21 -1.16 -1.77 13.10
CA HIS A 21 -1.52 -2.12 11.73
C HIS A 21 -2.25 -1.00 10.99
N ALA A 22 -2.79 -0.03 11.71
CA ALA A 22 -3.36 1.15 11.09
C ALA A 22 -2.22 2.04 10.59
N LYS A 23 -1.79 1.81 9.36
CA LYS A 23 -0.73 2.61 8.75
C LYS A 23 -1.21 4.03 8.52
N SER A 24 -0.33 4.99 8.73
CA SER A 24 -0.60 6.37 8.38
C SER A 24 -0.76 6.50 6.86
N LEU A 25 -1.46 7.55 6.43
CA LEU A 25 -1.61 7.84 5.01
C LEU A 25 -0.24 8.01 4.34
N ASP A 26 0.69 8.68 5.00
CA ASP A 26 2.04 8.89 4.45
C ASP A 26 2.79 7.59 4.26
N GLN A 27 2.67 6.64 5.18
CA GLN A 27 3.28 5.33 5.04
C GLN A 27 2.69 4.56 3.86
N GLN A 28 1.39 4.63 3.67
CA GLN A 28 0.70 3.98 2.56
C GLN A 28 1.08 4.59 1.22
N VAL A 29 1.17 5.92 1.15
CA VAL A 29 1.63 6.63 -0.05
C VAL A 29 3.07 6.24 -0.35
N PHE A 30 3.93 6.15 0.65
CA PHE A 30 5.30 5.72 0.47
C PHE A 30 5.37 4.29 -0.09
N GLN A 31 4.56 3.38 0.43
CA GLN A 31 4.48 2.02 -0.11
C GLN A 31 4.06 2.01 -1.58
N LEU A 32 3.09 2.84 -1.94
CA LEU A 32 2.66 2.95 -3.33
C LEU A 32 3.81 3.43 -4.21
N GLN A 33 4.58 4.41 -3.76
CA GLN A 33 5.75 4.89 -4.49
C GLN A 33 6.78 3.79 -4.70
N LEU A 34 7.02 2.96 -3.68
CA LEU A 34 7.95 1.83 -3.80
C LEU A 34 7.48 0.83 -4.85
N VAL A 35 6.18 0.52 -4.86
CA VAL A 35 5.61 -0.40 -5.85
C VAL A 35 5.71 0.20 -7.26
N MET A 36 5.44 1.49 -7.41
CA MET A 36 5.59 2.20 -8.69
C MET A 36 7.04 2.14 -9.18
N ASP A 37 8.01 2.25 -8.30
CA ASP A 37 9.42 2.10 -8.63
C ASP A 37 9.74 0.68 -9.10
N GLN A 38 9.15 -0.34 -8.47
CA GLN A 38 9.30 -1.72 -8.90
C GLN A 38 8.75 -1.96 -10.31
N ILE A 39 7.63 -1.34 -10.63
CA ILE A 39 7.05 -1.39 -11.98
C ILE A 39 8.07 -0.83 -12.99
N ARG A 40 8.65 0.32 -12.68
CA ARG A 40 9.63 0.97 -13.56
C ARG A 40 10.87 0.10 -13.76
N LEU A 41 11.37 -0.48 -12.68
CA LEU A 41 12.53 -1.38 -12.74
C LEU A 41 12.23 -2.64 -13.55
N ALA A 42 11.06 -3.27 -13.33
CA ALA A 42 10.64 -4.44 -14.08
C ALA A 42 10.53 -4.11 -15.57
N ARG A 43 9.94 -2.97 -15.91
CA ARG A 43 9.80 -2.54 -17.30
C ARG A 43 11.16 -2.30 -17.95
N SER A 44 12.09 -1.71 -17.23
CA SER A 44 13.44 -1.45 -17.76
C SER A 44 14.22 -2.74 -18.04
N ARG A 45 13.88 -3.83 -17.37
CA ARG A 45 14.48 -5.15 -17.58
C ARG A 45 13.73 -6.01 -18.60
N GLY A 46 12.63 -5.52 -19.12
CA GLY A 46 11.77 -6.30 -19.99
C GLY A 46 10.99 -7.39 -19.28
N ASP A 47 10.86 -7.30 -17.96
CA ASP A 47 10.14 -8.25 -17.12
C ASP A 47 8.64 -7.91 -17.14
N LEU A 48 7.94 -8.36 -18.17
CA LEU A 48 6.52 -8.04 -18.33
C LEU A 48 5.65 -8.70 -17.27
N VAL A 49 6.01 -9.89 -16.83
CA VAL A 49 5.30 -10.55 -15.73
C VAL A 49 5.41 -9.73 -14.45
N GLY A 50 6.61 -9.24 -14.15
CA GLY A 50 6.82 -8.35 -13.01
C GLY A 50 6.03 -7.07 -13.12
N VAL A 51 5.98 -6.45 -14.30
CA VAL A 51 5.16 -5.25 -14.53
C VAL A 51 3.69 -5.54 -14.23
N CYS A 52 3.16 -6.65 -14.73
CA CYS A 52 1.77 -7.03 -14.48
C CYS A 52 1.50 -7.24 -12.98
N VAL A 53 2.32 -8.03 -12.30
CA VAL A 53 2.15 -8.35 -10.88
C VAL A 53 2.20 -7.08 -10.03
N GLU A 54 3.21 -6.24 -10.24
CA GLU A 54 3.39 -5.02 -9.45
C GLU A 54 2.33 -3.98 -9.79
N SER A 55 1.84 -3.94 -11.03
CA SER A 55 0.75 -3.03 -11.41
C SER A 55 -0.56 -3.41 -10.72
N ARG A 56 -0.86 -4.69 -10.57
CA ARG A 56 -2.01 -5.14 -9.79
C ARG A 56 -1.88 -4.74 -8.33
N ARG A 57 -0.68 -4.90 -7.76
CA ARG A 57 -0.42 -4.49 -6.38
C ARG A 57 -0.62 -2.99 -6.22
N ALA A 58 -0.09 -2.19 -7.12
CA ALA A 58 -0.25 -0.74 -7.10
C ALA A 58 -1.72 -0.34 -7.21
N ASN A 59 -2.47 -0.99 -8.08
CA ASN A 59 -3.90 -0.71 -8.23
C ASN A 59 -4.67 -0.98 -6.94
N ASN A 60 -4.39 -2.11 -6.28
CA ASN A 60 -5.03 -2.43 -5.02
C ASN A 60 -4.71 -1.39 -3.94
N LEU A 61 -3.45 -0.96 -3.87
CA LEU A 61 -3.04 0.09 -2.93
C LEU A 61 -3.75 1.42 -3.22
N VAL A 62 -3.86 1.82 -4.49
CA VAL A 62 -4.56 3.04 -4.87
C VAL A 62 -6.03 2.96 -4.47
N LEU A 63 -6.70 1.86 -4.77
CA LEU A 63 -8.11 1.69 -4.42
C LEU A 63 -8.34 1.79 -2.92
N ASP A 64 -7.44 1.22 -2.12
CA ASP A 64 -7.52 1.30 -0.66
C ASP A 64 -7.24 2.71 -0.16
N LEU A 65 -6.39 3.46 -0.86
CA LEU A 65 -5.97 4.80 -0.46
C LEU A 65 -6.92 5.90 -0.91
N LEU A 66 -7.68 5.69 -1.98
CA LEU A 66 -8.47 6.75 -2.60
C LEU A 66 -9.37 7.50 -1.63
N PRO A 67 -10.14 6.85 -0.74
CA PRO A 67 -10.99 7.60 0.19
C PRO A 67 -10.20 8.55 1.09
N ALA A 68 -9.08 8.10 1.61
CA ALA A 68 -8.24 8.92 2.48
C ALA A 68 -7.55 10.04 1.69
N LEU A 69 -7.11 9.77 0.46
CA LEU A 69 -6.50 10.77 -0.39
C LEU A 69 -7.51 11.86 -0.78
N GLN A 70 -8.72 11.49 -1.10
CA GLN A 70 -9.78 12.44 -1.44
C GLN A 70 -10.11 13.35 -0.26
N LEU A 71 -10.08 12.80 0.95
CA LEU A 71 -10.38 13.55 2.17
C LEU A 71 -9.22 14.47 2.58
N HIS A 72 -8.00 13.94 2.57
CA HIS A 72 -6.84 14.64 3.16
C HIS A 72 -5.97 15.35 2.14
N ARG A 73 -6.08 15.03 0.86
CA ARG A 73 -5.29 15.64 -0.21
C ARG A 73 -6.16 15.98 -1.43
N PRO A 74 -7.12 16.89 -1.25
CA PRO A 74 -8.08 17.19 -2.32
C PRO A 74 -7.44 17.84 -3.55
N GLY A 75 -6.25 18.43 -3.41
CA GLY A 75 -5.54 19.03 -4.54
C GLY A 75 -4.82 18.04 -5.43
N LEU A 76 -4.73 16.76 -5.03
CA LEU A 76 -4.08 15.74 -5.82
C LEU A 76 -5.00 15.29 -6.96
N ASN A 77 -4.43 15.10 -8.15
CA ASN A 77 -5.18 14.57 -9.29
C ASN A 77 -5.27 13.04 -9.15
N HIS A 78 -6.34 12.58 -8.54
CA HIS A 78 -6.56 11.16 -8.27
C HIS A 78 -6.76 10.36 -9.56
N ALA A 79 -7.42 10.93 -10.55
CA ALA A 79 -7.63 10.28 -11.84
C ALA A 79 -6.29 10.04 -12.55
N ALA A 80 -5.39 11.01 -12.53
CA ALA A 80 -4.07 10.87 -13.13
C ALA A 80 -3.24 9.78 -12.43
N LEU A 81 -3.35 9.70 -11.11
CA LEU A 81 -2.67 8.65 -10.33
C LEU A 81 -3.18 7.26 -10.73
N GLN A 82 -4.50 7.09 -10.82
CA GLN A 82 -5.10 5.85 -11.25
C GLN A 82 -4.70 5.47 -12.66
N ASP A 83 -4.74 6.41 -13.59
CA ASP A 83 -4.36 6.19 -14.98
C ASP A 83 -2.91 5.73 -15.09
N ARG A 84 -2.02 6.32 -14.30
CA ARG A 84 -0.61 5.93 -14.28
C ARG A 84 -0.43 4.48 -13.84
N VAL A 85 -1.18 4.05 -12.85
CA VAL A 85 -1.15 2.66 -12.37
C VAL A 85 -1.71 1.72 -13.43
N LEU A 86 -2.81 2.10 -14.07
CA LEU A 86 -3.46 1.26 -15.08
C LEU A 86 -2.62 1.06 -16.34
N LEU A 87 -1.69 1.97 -16.63
CA LEU A 87 -0.77 1.83 -17.76
C LEU A 87 0.05 0.54 -17.69
N GLY A 88 0.33 0.04 -16.48
CA GLY A 88 1.07 -1.21 -16.32
C GLY A 88 0.28 -2.46 -16.67
N PHE A 89 -1.04 -2.35 -16.80
CA PHE A 89 -1.88 -3.50 -17.14
C PHE A 89 -1.74 -3.92 -18.59
N ASP A 90 -1.13 -3.11 -19.45
CA ASP A 90 -0.82 -3.51 -20.81
C ASP A 90 0.13 -4.73 -20.85
N ALA A 91 0.88 -4.97 -19.79
CA ALA A 91 1.78 -6.12 -19.66
C ALA A 91 1.06 -7.40 -19.16
N CYS A 92 -0.18 -7.27 -18.75
CA CYS A 92 -0.99 -8.42 -18.34
C CYS A 92 -1.69 -9.00 -19.57
#